data_acdea7d253b93f9ffcb6ee74df902fe8
#
_entry.id   acdea7d253b93f9ffcb6ee74df902fe8
#
_cell.length_a   1.000
_cell.length_b   1.000
_cell.length_c   1.000
_cell.angle_alpha   90.00
_cell.angle_beta   90.00
_cell.angle_gamma   90.00
#
_symmetry.space_group_name_H-M   'P 1'
#
loop_
_entity.id
_entity.type
_entity.pdbx_description
1 polymer ?
#
loop_
_entity_poly.entity_id
_entity_poly.type
_entity_poly.pdbx_seq_one_letter_code
_entity_poly.pdbx_strand_id
1 'polypeptide(L)'
;MRPGARTDVGPPPRFITSQPRLGFGAWAVGGEGWGTPADERDRTTAVERAVERGIDFFDTAPTYGDGASETLLGRALRPYREQVTIATKVGPHNEPRQSLDSSLRRLACDYVDLVQLHETLDRWEWQLEKLHTLQEEGKTLAIGLCNATPRQIAHALEIAPVVTYQAPYNLFDRDVEQRELPLCRERGLGFLAYRPLASGLLTGKYAMPPEFPEGDHRRMIYWFKGLEFERRRRVVDRLRPIAARRNAPLAALALGWALAQPGVSIVLAGARDARQVDENAAAHARRLTPQEVAAINEIVADVFRPARATERAHALAASWGIRERFIVERLDGATTYEAIAAAWTDAGEGPMIAAQVKVFVDQLREQELVEAES
;
A
#
# COMPACT_ATOMS: atom_id res chain seq x y z
N MET A 1 -30.83 -20.02 -20.17
CA MET A 1 -30.74 -19.70 -18.72
C MET A 1 -29.50 -20.35 -18.17
N ARG A 2 -28.44 -19.59 -17.83
CA ARG A 2 -27.26 -20.11 -17.13
C ARG A 2 -27.59 -20.12 -15.63
N PRO A 3 -27.22 -21.15 -14.85
CA PRO A 3 -27.47 -21.17 -13.41
C PRO A 3 -26.72 -20.04 -12.74
N GLY A 4 -27.39 -19.40 -11.78
CA GLY A 4 -26.91 -18.22 -11.07
C GLY A 4 -25.55 -18.43 -10.40
N ALA A 5 -24.75 -17.38 -10.42
CA ALA A 5 -23.49 -17.28 -9.70
C ALA A 5 -23.69 -17.70 -8.23
N ARG A 6 -22.84 -18.59 -7.74
CA ARG A 6 -22.77 -18.93 -6.32
C ARG A 6 -22.40 -17.67 -5.53
N THR A 7 -23.36 -17.12 -4.83
CA THR A 7 -23.19 -16.00 -3.89
C THR A 7 -22.81 -16.47 -2.47
N ASP A 8 -22.52 -17.74 -2.30
CA ASP A 8 -22.17 -18.29 -1.00
C ASP A 8 -20.63 -18.36 -0.86
N VAL A 9 -20.03 -17.19 -0.62
CA VAL A 9 -18.71 -17.12 -0.01
C VAL A 9 -18.91 -17.61 1.41
N GLY A 10 -18.32 -18.75 1.79
CA GLY A 10 -18.39 -19.29 3.13
C GLY A 10 -18.03 -18.24 4.20
N PRO A 11 -18.20 -18.53 5.50
CA PRO A 11 -17.92 -17.54 6.54
C PRO A 11 -16.51 -16.99 6.36
N PRO A 12 -16.30 -15.67 6.59
CA PRO A 12 -15.00 -15.05 6.39
C PRO A 12 -13.95 -15.79 7.24
N PRO A 13 -12.71 -15.97 6.72
CA PRO A 13 -11.65 -16.59 7.48
C PRO A 13 -11.46 -15.90 8.84
N ARG A 14 -11.05 -16.66 9.87
CA ARG A 14 -10.87 -16.16 11.24
C ARG A 14 -10.00 -14.88 11.34
N PHE A 15 -9.13 -14.65 10.37
CA PHE A 15 -8.27 -13.47 10.32
C PHE A 15 -8.94 -12.23 9.70
N ILE A 16 -10.11 -12.35 9.09
CA ILE A 16 -10.94 -11.22 8.64
C ILE A 16 -11.99 -10.96 9.71
N THR A 17 -11.75 -9.95 10.53
CA THR A 17 -12.62 -9.57 11.65
C THR A 17 -13.37 -8.27 11.35
N SER A 18 -14.43 -7.99 12.10
CA SER A 18 -15.20 -6.74 11.99
C SER A 18 -14.38 -5.49 12.39
N GLN A 19 -13.26 -5.69 13.09
CA GLN A 19 -12.38 -4.61 13.52
C GLN A 19 -11.06 -4.66 12.76
N PRO A 20 -10.65 -3.54 12.12
CA PRO A 20 -9.34 -3.45 11.47
C PRO A 20 -8.21 -3.65 12.48
N ARG A 21 -7.12 -4.31 12.04
CA ARG A 21 -5.98 -4.59 12.90
C ARG A 21 -4.65 -4.45 12.17
N LEU A 22 -3.56 -4.35 12.94
CA LEU A 22 -2.22 -4.41 12.38
C LEU A 22 -1.87 -5.86 12.00
N GLY A 23 -1.16 -5.98 10.89
CA GLY A 23 -0.39 -7.15 10.55
C GLY A 23 1.09 -6.79 10.43
N PHE A 24 1.96 -7.78 10.50
CA PHE A 24 3.39 -7.63 10.32
C PHE A 24 3.76 -7.90 8.84
N GLY A 25 4.23 -6.86 8.13
CA GLY A 25 4.76 -6.98 6.78
C GLY A 25 6.23 -7.41 6.80
N ALA A 26 6.53 -8.64 6.43
CA ALA A 26 7.84 -9.24 6.62
C ALA A 26 8.85 -8.99 5.49
N TRP A 27 8.58 -8.09 4.54
CA TRP A 27 9.56 -7.80 3.48
C TRP A 27 10.90 -7.33 4.06
N ALA A 28 10.87 -6.39 5.01
CA ALA A 28 12.09 -5.83 5.58
C ALA A 28 12.93 -6.84 6.41
N VAL A 29 12.32 -7.92 6.90
CA VAL A 29 13.05 -8.99 7.61
C VAL A 29 13.70 -10.00 6.68
N GLY A 30 13.38 -9.97 5.38
CA GLY A 30 14.12 -10.73 4.35
C GLY A 30 15.55 -10.26 4.14
N GLY A 31 15.89 -9.04 4.59
CA GLY A 31 17.25 -8.52 4.57
C GLY A 31 17.63 -7.74 3.32
N GLU A 32 16.85 -7.79 2.25
CA GLU A 32 17.15 -7.12 0.99
C GLU A 32 16.16 -6.00 0.66
N GLY A 33 16.58 -5.07 -0.21
CA GLY A 33 15.74 -4.00 -0.73
C GLY A 33 15.46 -2.83 0.20
N TRP A 34 16.00 -2.83 1.45
CA TRP A 34 15.74 -1.82 2.48
C TRP A 34 16.99 -1.15 3.05
N GLY A 35 18.06 -1.03 2.24
CA GLY A 35 19.36 -0.54 2.67
C GLY A 35 20.17 -1.61 3.38
N THR A 36 21.07 -1.19 4.28
CA THR A 36 21.85 -2.16 5.07
C THR A 36 20.90 -3.05 5.87
N PRO A 37 20.97 -4.37 5.70
CA PRO A 37 20.16 -5.31 6.48
C PRO A 37 20.41 -5.11 7.99
N ALA A 38 19.34 -5.15 8.78
CA ALA A 38 19.48 -5.29 10.22
C ALA A 38 20.08 -6.66 10.56
N ASP A 39 20.69 -6.78 11.72
CA ASP A 39 21.18 -8.06 12.22
C ASP A 39 20.03 -9.09 12.24
N GLU A 40 20.35 -10.34 11.95
CA GLU A 40 19.33 -11.41 11.95
C GLU A 40 18.66 -11.55 13.32
N ARG A 41 19.43 -11.35 14.40
CA ARG A 41 18.92 -11.35 15.76
C ARG A 41 17.87 -10.25 15.97
N ASP A 42 18.13 -9.02 15.51
CA ASP A 42 17.21 -7.90 15.62
C ASP A 42 15.93 -8.17 14.84
N ARG A 43 16.05 -8.73 13.61
CA ARG A 43 14.91 -9.11 12.77
C ARG A 43 14.06 -10.21 13.41
N THR A 44 14.70 -11.21 14.02
CA THR A 44 14.02 -12.29 14.76
C THR A 44 13.30 -11.71 15.98
N THR A 45 13.97 -10.88 16.77
CA THR A 45 13.36 -10.20 17.93
C THR A 45 12.21 -9.30 17.53
N ALA A 46 12.24 -8.67 16.34
CA ALA A 46 11.10 -7.90 15.82
C ALA A 46 9.88 -8.78 15.60
N VAL A 47 10.03 -9.99 15.05
CA VAL A 47 8.90 -10.93 14.82
C VAL A 47 8.34 -11.41 16.16
N GLU A 48 9.18 -11.82 17.11
CA GLU A 48 8.77 -12.23 18.44
C GLU A 48 8.05 -11.08 19.17
N ARG A 49 8.61 -9.87 19.08
CA ARG A 49 8.01 -8.67 19.67
C ARG A 49 6.64 -8.34 19.08
N ALA A 50 6.43 -8.60 17.78
CA ALA A 50 5.13 -8.45 17.17
C ALA A 50 4.07 -9.36 17.81
N VAL A 51 4.41 -10.64 18.04
CA VAL A 51 3.52 -11.58 18.75
C VAL A 51 3.23 -11.09 20.17
N GLU A 52 4.26 -10.66 20.93
CA GLU A 52 4.09 -10.10 22.28
C GLU A 52 3.18 -8.87 22.32
N ARG A 53 3.14 -8.09 21.24
CA ARG A 53 2.25 -6.92 21.07
C ARG A 53 0.86 -7.26 20.54
N GLY A 54 0.55 -8.55 20.39
CA GLY A 54 -0.76 -9.02 19.94
C GLY A 54 -0.95 -8.88 18.42
N ILE A 55 0.12 -8.73 17.65
CA ILE A 55 0.08 -8.81 16.18
C ILE A 55 0.11 -10.30 15.83
N ASP A 56 -0.96 -10.78 15.25
CA ASP A 56 -1.19 -12.19 14.95
C ASP A 56 -1.28 -12.52 13.45
N PHE A 57 -1.11 -11.53 12.58
CA PHE A 57 -1.09 -11.68 11.12
C PHE A 57 0.28 -11.33 10.56
N PHE A 58 0.92 -12.27 9.88
CA PHE A 58 2.27 -12.14 9.30
C PHE A 58 2.20 -12.36 7.80
N ASP A 59 2.56 -11.33 7.02
CA ASP A 59 2.58 -11.37 5.55
C ASP A 59 4.01 -11.45 5.03
N THR A 60 4.30 -12.48 4.24
CA THR A 60 5.60 -12.71 3.59
C THR A 60 5.44 -13.05 2.11
N ALA A 61 6.54 -13.38 1.43
CA ALA A 61 6.58 -13.88 0.06
C ALA A 61 7.91 -14.62 -0.22
N PRO A 62 7.93 -15.56 -1.19
CA PRO A 62 9.16 -16.21 -1.65
C PRO A 62 10.24 -15.24 -2.14
N THR A 63 9.82 -14.11 -2.73
CA THR A 63 10.71 -13.08 -3.27
C THR A 63 11.35 -12.18 -2.20
N TYR A 64 10.95 -12.28 -0.94
CA TYR A 64 11.49 -11.44 0.13
C TYR A 64 12.81 -12.00 0.65
N GLY A 65 13.92 -11.46 0.12
CA GLY A 65 15.26 -11.94 0.39
C GLY A 65 15.48 -13.38 -0.10
N ASP A 66 14.93 -13.74 -1.27
CA ASP A 66 14.99 -15.08 -1.86
C ASP A 66 14.61 -16.21 -0.86
N GLY A 67 13.49 -15.99 -0.15
CA GLY A 67 12.96 -16.93 0.84
C GLY A 67 13.52 -16.75 2.25
N ALA A 68 14.46 -15.84 2.48
CA ALA A 68 15.02 -15.58 3.82
C ALA A 68 13.93 -15.11 4.80
N SER A 69 12.97 -14.30 4.32
CA SER A 69 11.82 -13.86 5.13
C SER A 69 10.98 -15.04 5.61
N GLU A 70 10.61 -15.96 4.70
CA GLU A 70 9.84 -17.16 5.06
C GLU A 70 10.61 -18.07 6.04
N THR A 71 11.91 -18.25 5.81
CA THR A 71 12.77 -19.08 6.70
C THR A 71 12.86 -18.47 8.10
N LEU A 72 13.03 -17.15 8.20
CA LEU A 72 13.07 -16.47 9.49
C LEU A 72 11.72 -16.55 10.20
N LEU A 73 10.61 -16.28 9.50
CA LEU A 73 9.27 -16.41 10.08
C LEU A 73 8.96 -17.83 10.54
N GLY A 74 9.29 -18.86 9.73
CA GLY A 74 9.07 -20.26 10.08
C GLY A 74 9.75 -20.64 11.40
N ARG A 75 10.99 -20.15 11.61
CA ARG A 75 11.72 -20.37 12.85
C ARG A 75 11.16 -19.60 14.03
N ALA A 76 10.94 -18.28 13.87
CA ALA A 76 10.49 -17.40 14.94
C ALA A 76 9.05 -17.67 15.39
N LEU A 77 8.16 -18.01 14.44
CA LEU A 77 6.73 -18.23 14.70
C LEU A 77 6.40 -19.68 15.09
N ARG A 78 7.34 -20.61 15.00
CA ARG A 78 7.10 -22.02 15.33
C ARG A 78 6.42 -22.24 16.69
N PRO A 79 6.81 -21.55 17.79
CA PRO A 79 6.15 -21.70 19.09
C PRO A 79 4.72 -21.15 19.11
N TYR A 80 4.36 -20.31 18.17
CA TYR A 80 3.11 -19.56 18.11
C TYR A 80 2.19 -19.96 16.95
N ARG A 81 2.54 -21.03 16.20
CA ARG A 81 1.88 -21.37 14.91
C ARG A 81 0.36 -21.39 14.97
N GLU A 82 -0.21 -21.94 16.04
CA GLU A 82 -1.66 -22.02 16.21
C GLU A 82 -2.33 -20.69 16.58
N GLN A 83 -1.54 -19.73 17.07
CA GLN A 83 -2.01 -18.42 17.52
C GLN A 83 -1.92 -17.36 16.41
N VAL A 84 -1.13 -17.64 15.36
CA VAL A 84 -0.84 -16.66 14.31
C VAL A 84 -1.41 -17.10 12.97
N THR A 85 -1.64 -16.12 12.12
CA THR A 85 -1.99 -16.26 10.71
C THR A 85 -0.74 -16.01 9.86
N ILE A 86 -0.37 -16.95 9.03
CA ILE A 86 0.75 -16.81 8.07
C ILE A 86 0.18 -16.68 6.67
N ALA A 87 0.48 -15.55 6.01
CA ALA A 87 0.18 -15.29 4.62
C ALA A 87 1.45 -15.30 3.79
N THR A 88 1.47 -16.05 2.69
CA THR A 88 2.54 -15.99 1.69
C THR A 88 1.97 -15.78 0.29
N LYS A 89 2.83 -15.78 -0.75
CA LYS A 89 2.42 -15.42 -2.10
C LYS A 89 3.00 -16.37 -3.14
N VAL A 90 2.36 -16.38 -4.32
CA VAL A 90 2.89 -17.00 -5.54
C VAL A 90 3.18 -15.92 -6.56
N GLY A 91 4.41 -15.86 -7.06
CA GLY A 91 4.81 -14.90 -8.08
C GLY A 91 4.19 -15.18 -9.45
N PRO A 92 4.15 -14.16 -10.35
CA PRO A 92 3.40 -14.25 -11.61
C PRO A 92 3.90 -15.30 -12.59
N HIS A 93 5.17 -15.68 -12.51
CA HIS A 93 5.79 -16.65 -13.43
C HIS A 93 6.04 -18.02 -12.79
N ASN A 94 5.61 -18.19 -11.53
CA ASN A 94 5.86 -19.43 -10.79
C ASN A 94 4.75 -20.46 -11.03
N GLU A 95 5.13 -21.72 -11.01
CA GLU A 95 4.17 -22.82 -10.93
C GLU A 95 3.64 -22.87 -9.48
N PRO A 96 2.30 -22.77 -9.25
CA PRO A 96 1.75 -22.56 -7.91
C PRO A 96 2.08 -23.66 -6.90
N ARG A 97 2.01 -24.95 -7.30
CA ARG A 97 2.31 -26.09 -6.43
C ARG A 97 3.77 -26.07 -5.99
N GLN A 98 4.68 -25.95 -6.94
CA GLN A 98 6.11 -25.94 -6.65
C GLN A 98 6.50 -24.75 -5.76
N SER A 99 5.91 -23.59 -6.04
CA SER A 99 6.12 -22.37 -5.26
C SER A 99 5.62 -22.54 -3.82
N LEU A 100 4.37 -22.97 -3.63
CA LEU A 100 3.78 -23.15 -2.31
C LEU A 100 4.49 -24.25 -1.51
N ASP A 101 4.80 -25.41 -2.12
CA ASP A 101 5.54 -26.48 -1.47
C ASP A 101 6.92 -26.03 -0.99
N SER A 102 7.58 -25.15 -1.75
CA SER A 102 8.85 -24.55 -1.35
C SER A 102 8.67 -23.56 -0.21
N SER A 103 7.60 -22.75 -0.23
CA SER A 103 7.24 -21.85 0.88
C SER A 103 6.94 -22.61 2.17
N LEU A 104 6.16 -23.68 2.10
CA LEU A 104 5.84 -24.54 3.26
C LEU A 104 7.11 -25.14 3.88
N ARG A 105 8.07 -25.58 3.05
CA ARG A 105 9.36 -26.08 3.56
C ARG A 105 10.16 -24.98 4.29
N ARG A 106 10.22 -23.74 3.73
CA ARG A 106 10.92 -22.63 4.38
C ARG A 106 10.22 -22.15 5.66
N LEU A 107 8.90 -22.11 5.64
CA LEU A 107 8.07 -21.79 6.81
C LEU A 107 8.02 -22.91 7.86
N ALA A 108 8.50 -24.12 7.52
CA ALA A 108 8.49 -25.30 8.37
C ALA A 108 7.08 -25.62 8.92
N CYS A 109 6.06 -25.59 8.02
CA CYS A 109 4.67 -25.87 8.34
C CYS A 109 4.00 -26.67 7.22
N ASP A 110 2.90 -27.37 7.57
CA ASP A 110 2.16 -28.21 6.64
C ASP A 110 1.16 -27.40 5.78
N TYR A 111 0.75 -26.24 6.28
CA TYR A 111 -0.18 -25.34 5.60
C TYR A 111 0.10 -23.88 5.96
N VAL A 112 -0.36 -22.97 5.09
CA VAL A 112 -0.47 -21.54 5.38
C VAL A 112 -1.95 -21.14 5.52
N ASP A 113 -2.21 -20.08 6.27
CA ASP A 113 -3.58 -19.59 6.48
C ASP A 113 -4.10 -18.86 5.24
N LEU A 114 -3.20 -18.22 4.48
CA LEU A 114 -3.53 -17.47 3.27
C LEU A 114 -2.40 -17.61 2.24
N VAL A 115 -2.75 -17.94 1.00
CA VAL A 115 -1.86 -17.80 -0.15
C VAL A 115 -2.45 -16.77 -1.12
N GLN A 116 -1.61 -15.90 -1.66
CA GLN A 116 -2.05 -14.82 -2.55
C GLN A 116 -1.32 -14.89 -3.89
N LEU A 117 -2.02 -14.59 -5.00
CA LEU A 117 -1.31 -14.24 -6.22
C LEU A 117 -0.63 -12.88 -6.00
N HIS A 118 0.70 -12.84 -6.13
CA HIS A 118 1.50 -11.62 -5.87
C HIS A 118 1.21 -10.51 -6.89
N GLU A 119 0.97 -10.92 -8.13
CA GLU A 119 0.61 -10.08 -9.27
C GLU A 119 -0.37 -10.85 -10.17
N THR A 120 -1.29 -10.16 -10.81
CA THR A 120 -2.24 -10.75 -11.77
C THR A 120 -1.80 -10.43 -13.20
N LEU A 121 -0.67 -11.03 -13.61
CA LEU A 121 -0.10 -10.93 -14.95
C LEU A 121 -0.52 -12.13 -15.84
N ASP A 122 0.28 -12.45 -16.87
CA ASP A 122 -0.02 -13.53 -17.79
C ASP A 122 -0.34 -14.87 -17.06
N ARG A 123 -1.38 -15.57 -17.50
CA ARG A 123 -1.83 -16.87 -16.98
C ARG A 123 -2.28 -16.85 -15.50
N TRP A 124 -2.62 -15.69 -14.93
CA TRP A 124 -3.05 -15.60 -13.53
C TRP A 124 -4.32 -16.40 -13.23
N GLU A 125 -5.24 -16.55 -14.21
CA GLU A 125 -6.43 -17.39 -14.08
C GLU A 125 -6.06 -18.86 -13.83
N TRP A 126 -5.14 -19.40 -14.63
CA TRP A 126 -4.62 -20.74 -14.43
C TRP A 126 -3.91 -20.90 -13.07
N GLN A 127 -3.14 -19.90 -12.66
CA GLN A 127 -2.52 -19.92 -11.33
C GLN A 127 -3.58 -19.95 -10.22
N LEU A 128 -4.66 -19.19 -10.37
CA LEU A 128 -5.75 -19.13 -9.40
C LEU A 128 -6.50 -20.47 -9.31
N GLU A 129 -6.78 -21.12 -10.44
CA GLU A 129 -7.36 -22.50 -10.47
C GLU A 129 -6.47 -23.49 -9.73
N LYS A 130 -5.14 -23.41 -9.93
CA LYS A 130 -4.18 -24.27 -9.21
C LYS A 130 -4.15 -23.96 -7.71
N LEU A 131 -4.24 -22.70 -7.30
CA LEU A 131 -4.34 -22.35 -5.88
C LEU A 131 -5.63 -22.88 -5.26
N HIS A 132 -6.74 -22.89 -6.00
CA HIS A 132 -7.99 -23.49 -5.53
C HIS A 132 -7.83 -25.00 -5.30
N THR A 133 -7.18 -25.73 -6.23
CA THR A 133 -6.84 -27.13 -6.02
C THR A 133 -5.98 -27.35 -4.76
N LEU A 134 -4.98 -26.49 -4.52
CA LEU A 134 -4.12 -26.58 -3.33
C LEU A 134 -4.87 -26.25 -2.04
N GLN A 135 -5.90 -25.41 -2.10
CA GLN A 135 -6.81 -25.16 -0.99
C GLN A 135 -7.65 -26.41 -0.68
N GLU A 136 -8.20 -27.08 -1.69
CA GLU A 136 -8.94 -28.34 -1.52
C GLU A 136 -8.06 -29.46 -0.92
N GLU A 137 -6.76 -29.45 -1.23
CA GLU A 137 -5.76 -30.35 -0.64
C GLU A 137 -5.35 -29.95 0.80
N GLY A 138 -5.81 -28.82 1.31
CA GLY A 138 -5.50 -28.34 2.65
C GLY A 138 -4.11 -27.68 2.82
N LYS A 139 -3.39 -27.38 1.73
CA LYS A 139 -2.08 -26.70 1.79
C LYS A 139 -2.19 -25.20 2.08
N THR A 140 -3.37 -24.63 1.88
CA THR A 140 -3.75 -23.29 2.30
C THR A 140 -5.20 -23.27 2.76
N LEU A 141 -5.52 -22.44 3.73
CA LEU A 141 -6.90 -22.33 4.23
C LEU A 141 -7.70 -21.29 3.42
N ALA A 142 -7.03 -20.31 2.81
CA ALA A 142 -7.67 -19.24 2.08
C ALA A 142 -6.81 -18.77 0.89
N ILE A 143 -7.48 -18.13 -0.08
CA ILE A 143 -6.85 -17.57 -1.28
C ILE A 143 -7.10 -16.07 -1.33
N GLY A 144 -6.09 -15.30 -1.77
CA GLY A 144 -6.17 -13.87 -1.98
C GLY A 144 -5.50 -13.41 -3.29
N LEU A 145 -5.66 -12.12 -3.57
CA LEU A 145 -5.03 -11.44 -4.70
C LEU A 145 -4.24 -10.24 -4.21
N CYS A 146 -3.15 -9.91 -4.91
CA CYS A 146 -2.46 -8.64 -4.77
C CYS A 146 -2.44 -7.89 -6.12
N ASN A 147 -2.45 -6.56 -6.07
CA ASN A 147 -2.20 -5.68 -7.21
C ASN A 147 -3.09 -5.95 -8.45
N ALA A 148 -4.31 -6.44 -8.25
CA ALA A 148 -5.26 -6.74 -9.30
C ALA A 148 -6.13 -5.52 -9.62
N THR A 149 -6.54 -5.37 -10.88
CA THR A 149 -7.54 -4.40 -11.28
C THR A 149 -8.94 -4.81 -10.81
N PRO A 150 -9.91 -3.88 -10.70
CA PRO A 150 -11.29 -4.21 -10.33
C PRO A 150 -11.92 -5.29 -11.22
N ARG A 151 -11.60 -5.28 -12.51
CA ARG A 151 -12.07 -6.31 -13.47
C ARG A 151 -11.49 -7.68 -13.16
N GLN A 152 -10.21 -7.76 -12.83
CA GLN A 152 -9.55 -9.00 -12.44
C GLN A 152 -10.09 -9.53 -11.11
N ILE A 153 -10.32 -8.65 -10.12
CA ILE A 153 -10.95 -9.04 -8.84
C ILE A 153 -12.33 -9.66 -9.08
N ALA A 154 -13.18 -9.00 -9.89
CA ALA A 154 -14.51 -9.50 -10.19
C ALA A 154 -14.46 -10.86 -10.91
N HIS A 155 -13.55 -11.01 -11.87
CA HIS A 155 -13.37 -12.28 -12.60
C HIS A 155 -12.79 -13.39 -11.71
N ALA A 156 -11.86 -13.09 -10.82
CA ALA A 156 -11.28 -14.04 -9.89
C ALA A 156 -12.34 -14.71 -8.98
N LEU A 157 -13.37 -13.96 -8.57
CA LEU A 157 -14.46 -14.48 -7.76
C LEU A 157 -15.34 -15.52 -8.50
N GLU A 158 -15.28 -15.55 -9.84
CA GLU A 158 -15.94 -16.57 -10.65
C GLU A 158 -15.11 -17.87 -10.75
N ILE A 159 -13.78 -17.78 -10.54
CA ILE A 159 -12.82 -18.89 -10.68
C ILE A 159 -12.60 -19.61 -9.35
N ALA A 160 -12.40 -18.87 -8.24
CA ALA A 160 -12.04 -19.42 -6.94
C ALA A 160 -12.66 -18.63 -5.79
N PRO A 161 -12.78 -19.22 -4.58
CA PRO A 161 -13.29 -18.54 -3.38
C PRO A 161 -12.24 -17.58 -2.81
N VAL A 162 -11.94 -16.50 -3.54
CA VAL A 162 -11.04 -15.46 -3.11
C VAL A 162 -11.66 -14.71 -1.93
N VAL A 163 -10.88 -14.48 -0.86
CA VAL A 163 -11.36 -13.84 0.38
C VAL A 163 -10.65 -12.55 0.72
N THR A 164 -9.50 -12.26 0.08
CA THR A 164 -8.74 -11.04 0.35
C THR A 164 -8.23 -10.38 -0.93
N TYR A 165 -8.06 -9.05 -0.84
CA TYR A 165 -7.33 -8.26 -1.81
C TYR A 165 -6.29 -7.41 -1.10
N GLN A 166 -5.04 -7.40 -1.60
CA GLN A 166 -3.93 -6.65 -1.03
C GLN A 166 -3.40 -5.62 -2.03
N ALA A 167 -3.32 -4.35 -1.59
CA ALA A 167 -2.82 -3.25 -2.42
C ALA A 167 -2.08 -2.20 -1.58
N PRO A 168 -1.28 -1.30 -2.22
CA PRO A 168 -0.67 -0.19 -1.52
C PRO A 168 -1.76 0.75 -1.00
N TYR A 169 -1.62 1.20 0.25
CA TYR A 169 -2.55 2.17 0.81
C TYR A 169 -1.94 2.95 1.96
N ASN A 170 -1.88 4.26 1.82
CA ASN A 170 -1.38 5.19 2.82
C ASN A 170 -1.85 6.62 2.52
N LEU A 171 -1.46 7.60 3.34
CA LEU A 171 -1.85 9.00 3.19
C LEU A 171 -1.49 9.61 1.81
N PHE A 172 -0.51 9.06 1.10
CA PHE A 172 -0.01 9.56 -0.19
C PHE A 172 -0.37 8.68 -1.38
N ASP A 173 -0.96 7.52 -1.13
CA ASP A 173 -1.33 6.51 -2.13
C ASP A 173 -2.75 6.03 -1.80
N ARG A 174 -3.75 6.68 -2.40
CA ARG A 174 -5.17 6.53 -2.07
C ARG A 174 -6.03 6.10 -3.25
N ASP A 175 -5.42 5.75 -4.37
CA ASP A 175 -6.14 5.43 -5.61
C ASP A 175 -7.16 4.30 -5.45
N VAL A 176 -6.86 3.34 -4.58
CA VAL A 176 -7.76 2.21 -4.27
C VAL A 176 -9.12 2.64 -3.68
N GLU A 177 -9.23 3.85 -3.14
CA GLU A 177 -10.49 4.39 -2.59
C GLU A 177 -11.56 4.60 -3.66
N GLN A 178 -11.15 4.77 -4.91
CA GLN A 178 -12.07 5.07 -6.02
C GLN A 178 -12.81 3.82 -6.52
N ARG A 179 -12.18 2.64 -6.51
CA ARG A 179 -12.73 1.44 -7.15
C ARG A 179 -12.50 0.16 -6.37
N GLU A 180 -11.26 -0.17 -6.02
CA GLU A 180 -10.89 -1.46 -5.44
C GLU A 180 -11.43 -1.61 -4.02
N LEU A 181 -11.27 -0.62 -3.17
CA LEU A 181 -11.75 -0.64 -1.78
C LEU A 181 -13.29 -0.69 -1.69
N PRO A 182 -14.06 0.11 -2.47
CA PRO A 182 -15.51 -0.05 -2.58
C PRO A 182 -15.93 -1.45 -3.06
N LEU A 183 -15.25 -2.00 -4.08
CA LEU A 183 -15.51 -3.34 -4.59
C LEU A 183 -15.27 -4.42 -3.51
N CYS A 184 -14.17 -4.32 -2.75
CA CYS A 184 -13.91 -5.23 -1.65
C CYS A 184 -15.05 -5.22 -0.62
N ARG A 185 -15.54 -4.03 -0.26
CA ARG A 185 -16.68 -3.88 0.67
C ARG A 185 -17.96 -4.50 0.12
N GLU A 186 -18.26 -4.26 -1.15
CA GLU A 186 -19.44 -4.80 -1.83
C GLU A 186 -19.41 -6.33 -1.87
N ARG A 187 -18.24 -6.91 -2.14
CA ARG A 187 -18.05 -8.35 -2.31
C ARG A 187 -17.66 -9.09 -1.02
N GLY A 188 -17.54 -8.39 0.11
CA GLY A 188 -17.15 -9.00 1.39
C GLY A 188 -15.70 -9.47 1.45
N LEU A 189 -14.80 -8.91 0.62
CA LEU A 189 -13.38 -9.20 0.63
C LEU A 189 -12.67 -8.44 1.74
N GLY A 190 -11.75 -9.10 2.45
CA GLY A 190 -10.83 -8.42 3.35
C GLY A 190 -9.79 -7.60 2.56
N PHE A 191 -9.71 -6.29 2.84
CA PHE A 191 -8.68 -5.44 2.24
C PHE A 191 -7.44 -5.38 3.13
N LEU A 192 -6.28 -5.75 2.57
CA LEU A 192 -4.97 -5.73 3.21
C LEU A 192 -4.16 -4.56 2.66
N ALA A 193 -3.89 -3.55 3.49
CA ALA A 193 -3.13 -2.36 3.13
C ALA A 193 -1.63 -2.60 3.30
N TYR A 194 -0.84 -2.63 2.23
CA TYR A 194 0.62 -2.67 2.34
C TYR A 194 1.25 -1.29 2.11
N ARG A 195 2.53 -1.09 2.50
CA ARG A 195 3.24 0.20 2.49
C ARG A 195 2.52 1.32 3.26
N PRO A 196 1.89 1.06 4.41
CA PRO A 196 1.09 2.05 5.12
C PRO A 196 1.90 3.24 5.63
N LEU A 197 3.22 3.09 5.77
CA LEU A 197 4.15 4.16 6.16
C LEU A 197 4.85 4.84 4.97
N ALA A 198 4.34 4.67 3.74
CA ALA A 198 4.93 5.24 2.52
C ALA A 198 6.44 4.99 2.44
N SER A 199 6.86 3.73 2.59
CA SER A 199 8.27 3.30 2.62
C SER A 199 9.12 4.02 3.68
N GLY A 200 8.50 4.43 4.78
CA GLY A 200 9.13 5.10 5.92
C GLY A 200 9.06 6.63 5.88
N LEU A 201 8.49 7.24 4.85
CA LEU A 201 8.34 8.70 4.76
C LEU A 201 7.42 9.23 5.88
N LEU A 202 6.33 8.54 6.18
CA LEU A 202 5.37 8.89 7.22
C LEU A 202 5.87 8.67 8.66
N THR A 203 7.08 8.16 8.84
CA THR A 203 7.70 8.11 10.18
C THR A 203 8.30 9.45 10.62
N GLY A 204 8.48 10.38 9.68
CA GLY A 204 9.06 11.69 9.95
C GLY A 204 10.57 11.71 10.19
N LYS A 205 11.28 10.61 9.86
CA LYS A 205 12.73 10.49 10.06
C LYS A 205 13.58 11.24 9.02
N TYR A 206 12.98 11.62 7.89
CA TYR A 206 13.70 12.29 6.81
C TYR A 206 13.46 13.80 6.87
N ALA A 207 14.47 14.56 7.25
CA ALA A 207 14.45 16.03 7.23
C ALA A 207 14.79 16.61 5.84
N MET A 208 15.55 15.86 5.04
CA MET A 208 15.99 16.18 3.67
C MET A 208 15.79 14.96 2.78
N PRO A 209 15.80 15.13 1.44
CA PRO A 209 15.76 14.01 0.51
C PRO A 209 16.86 13.01 0.86
N PRO A 210 16.53 11.75 1.19
CA PRO A 210 17.54 10.77 1.58
C PRO A 210 18.27 10.20 0.36
N GLU A 211 19.55 9.93 0.53
CA GLU A 211 20.30 9.07 -0.38
C GLU A 211 20.17 7.61 0.08
N PHE A 212 19.81 6.73 -0.85
CA PHE A 212 19.68 5.31 -0.58
C PHE A 212 20.82 4.53 -1.25
N PRO A 213 21.37 3.50 -0.60
CA PRO A 213 22.42 2.67 -1.19
C PRO A 213 21.92 1.91 -2.42
N GLU A 214 22.85 1.40 -3.20
CA GLU A 214 22.55 0.52 -4.33
C GLU A 214 21.74 -0.71 -3.85
N GLY A 215 20.78 -1.16 -4.67
CA GLY A 215 19.88 -2.26 -4.30
C GLY A 215 18.71 -1.87 -3.40
N ASP A 216 18.68 -0.65 -2.84
CA ASP A 216 17.51 -0.19 -2.08
C ASP A 216 16.37 0.22 -3.02
N HIS A 217 15.21 -0.44 -2.88
CA HIS A 217 14.05 -0.18 -3.75
C HIS A 217 13.53 1.26 -3.67
N ARG A 218 13.78 1.98 -2.56
CA ARG A 218 13.36 3.37 -2.37
C ARG A 218 14.03 4.34 -3.34
N ARG A 219 15.16 3.97 -3.94
CA ARG A 219 15.80 4.76 -5.02
C ARG A 219 14.89 4.96 -6.22
N MET A 220 14.01 4.00 -6.49
CA MET A 220 13.05 4.05 -7.60
C MET A 220 11.79 4.83 -7.27
N ILE A 221 11.57 5.17 -6.00
CA ILE A 221 10.36 5.86 -5.55
C ILE A 221 10.54 7.36 -5.73
N TYR A 222 9.79 7.97 -6.62
CA TYR A 222 9.87 9.40 -6.93
C TYR A 222 9.53 10.30 -5.75
N TRP A 223 8.78 9.82 -4.74
CA TRP A 223 8.42 10.56 -3.53
C TRP A 223 9.61 11.01 -2.69
N PHE A 224 10.77 10.42 -2.87
CA PHE A 224 11.99 10.77 -2.15
C PHE A 224 12.85 11.81 -2.88
N LYS A 225 12.35 12.42 -3.98
CA LYS A 225 13.10 13.32 -4.84
C LYS A 225 12.39 14.66 -5.01
N GLY A 226 13.21 15.76 -5.05
CA GLY A 226 12.77 17.09 -5.44
C GLY A 226 11.50 17.58 -4.74
N LEU A 227 10.65 18.27 -5.49
CA LEU A 227 9.40 18.85 -4.97
C LEU A 227 8.43 17.82 -4.41
N GLU A 228 8.45 16.59 -4.91
CA GLU A 228 7.60 15.52 -4.38
C GLU A 228 7.95 15.11 -2.95
N PHE A 229 9.25 15.13 -2.64
CA PHE A 229 9.69 14.94 -1.26
C PHE A 229 9.26 16.11 -0.38
N GLU A 230 9.48 17.35 -0.84
CA GLU A 230 9.17 18.55 -0.06
C GLU A 230 7.67 18.67 0.26
N ARG A 231 6.80 18.35 -0.69
CA ARG A 231 5.34 18.30 -0.45
C ARG A 231 4.97 17.30 0.63
N ARG A 232 5.46 16.07 0.53
CA ARG A 232 5.16 15.02 1.51
C ARG A 232 5.78 15.33 2.87
N ARG A 233 6.96 15.93 2.89
CA ARG A 233 7.59 16.41 4.13
C ARG A 233 6.72 17.49 4.80
N ARG A 234 6.16 18.44 4.06
CA ARG A 234 5.21 19.43 4.61
C ARG A 234 4.00 18.77 5.26
N VAL A 235 3.41 17.77 4.63
CA VAL A 235 2.32 16.98 5.27
C VAL A 235 2.81 16.39 6.58
N VAL A 236 3.95 15.69 6.57
CA VAL A 236 4.52 15.06 7.77
C VAL A 236 4.76 16.08 8.87
N ASP A 237 5.32 17.26 8.57
CA ASP A 237 5.57 18.32 9.55
C ASP A 237 4.26 18.85 10.15
N ARG A 238 3.21 19.03 9.33
CA ARG A 238 1.87 19.45 9.81
C ARG A 238 1.16 18.36 10.64
N LEU A 239 1.52 17.10 10.48
CA LEU A 239 1.00 15.99 11.30
C LEU A 239 1.67 15.91 12.69
N ARG A 240 2.89 16.45 12.88
CA ARG A 240 3.63 16.41 14.16
C ARG A 240 2.84 16.95 15.36
N PRO A 241 2.13 18.11 15.28
CA PRO A 241 1.32 18.59 16.39
C PRO A 241 0.18 17.62 16.79
N ILE A 242 -0.42 16.91 15.82
CA ILE A 242 -1.46 15.91 16.12
C ILE A 242 -0.84 14.72 16.86
N ALA A 243 0.28 14.20 16.36
CA ALA A 243 1.00 13.10 17.01
C ALA A 243 1.46 13.47 18.43
N ALA A 244 1.99 14.70 18.61
CA ALA A 244 2.43 15.20 19.92
C ALA A 244 1.29 15.30 20.93
N ARG A 245 0.12 15.85 20.56
CA ARG A 245 -1.06 15.88 21.45
C ARG A 245 -1.52 14.49 21.90
N ARG A 246 -1.28 13.48 21.08
CA ARG A 246 -1.60 12.09 21.39
C ARG A 246 -0.50 11.36 22.16
N ASN A 247 0.65 12.00 22.36
CA ASN A 247 1.86 11.35 22.86
C ASN A 247 2.15 10.04 22.09
N ALA A 248 2.13 10.12 20.76
CA ALA A 248 2.29 8.98 19.87
C ALA A 248 3.33 9.28 18.76
N PRO A 249 4.06 8.26 18.28
CA PRO A 249 4.93 8.42 17.12
C PRO A 249 4.11 8.77 15.85
N LEU A 250 4.71 9.48 14.89
CA LEU A 250 4.10 9.72 13.58
C LEU A 250 3.72 8.42 12.86
N ALA A 251 4.54 7.38 13.00
CA ALA A 251 4.22 6.05 12.47
C ALA A 251 2.87 5.54 12.99
N ALA A 252 2.64 5.62 14.30
CA ALA A 252 1.37 5.21 14.90
C ALA A 252 0.18 6.06 14.42
N LEU A 253 0.39 7.37 14.19
CA LEU A 253 -0.65 8.24 13.64
C LEU A 253 -1.03 7.81 12.21
N ALA A 254 -0.05 7.56 11.34
CA ALA A 254 -0.25 7.14 9.95
C ALA A 254 -0.92 5.76 9.87
N LEU A 255 -0.49 4.80 10.68
CA LEU A 255 -1.10 3.49 10.78
C LEU A 255 -2.53 3.58 11.33
N GLY A 256 -2.75 4.41 12.36
CA GLY A 256 -4.06 4.67 12.94
C GLY A 256 -5.03 5.27 11.92
N TRP A 257 -4.54 6.14 11.04
CA TRP A 257 -5.34 6.68 9.93
C TRP A 257 -5.77 5.56 8.96
N ALA A 258 -4.85 4.70 8.53
CA ALA A 258 -5.19 3.59 7.64
C ALA A 258 -6.17 2.60 8.30
N LEU A 259 -5.99 2.30 9.58
CA LEU A 259 -6.91 1.47 10.38
C LEU A 259 -8.31 2.09 10.54
N ALA A 260 -8.44 3.40 10.43
CA ALA A 260 -9.72 4.09 10.55
C ALA A 260 -10.50 4.16 9.22
N GLN A 261 -9.90 3.73 8.10
CA GLN A 261 -10.57 3.82 6.81
C GLN A 261 -11.62 2.71 6.62
N PRO A 262 -12.82 3.06 6.13
CA PRO A 262 -13.88 2.08 5.93
C PRO A 262 -13.50 1.02 4.89
N GLY A 263 -13.59 -0.25 5.28
CA GLY A 263 -13.29 -1.39 4.39
C GLY A 263 -11.87 -1.95 4.53
N VAL A 264 -10.97 -1.26 5.21
CA VAL A 264 -9.66 -1.80 5.57
C VAL A 264 -9.83 -2.89 6.64
N SER A 265 -9.22 -4.05 6.43
CA SER A 265 -9.25 -5.16 7.37
C SER A 265 -7.93 -5.31 8.11
N ILE A 266 -6.82 -5.23 7.39
CA ILE A 266 -5.46 -5.40 7.95
C ILE A 266 -4.54 -4.33 7.37
N VAL A 267 -3.73 -3.72 8.24
CA VAL A 267 -2.67 -2.77 7.85
C VAL A 267 -1.32 -3.42 8.09
N LEU A 268 -0.59 -3.72 7.03
CA LEU A 268 0.67 -4.45 7.07
C LEU A 268 1.85 -3.51 7.33
N ALA A 269 2.23 -3.39 8.60
CA ALA A 269 3.35 -2.55 9.01
C ALA A 269 4.65 -3.35 9.08
N GLY A 270 5.68 -2.94 8.32
CA GLY A 270 7.02 -3.53 8.39
C GLY A 270 7.81 -3.00 9.58
N ALA A 271 8.68 -3.85 10.13
CA ALA A 271 9.66 -3.49 11.14
C ALA A 271 10.93 -4.33 10.99
N ARG A 272 12.09 -3.79 11.40
CA ARG A 272 13.39 -4.47 11.37
C ARG A 272 13.99 -4.70 12.75
N ASP A 273 13.39 -4.11 13.77
CA ASP A 273 13.78 -4.19 15.17
C ASP A 273 12.56 -4.06 16.09
N ALA A 274 12.72 -4.45 17.37
CA ALA A 274 11.65 -4.43 18.37
C ALA A 274 11.12 -3.01 18.64
N ARG A 275 11.97 -1.98 18.58
CA ARG A 275 11.56 -0.59 18.79
C ARG A 275 10.55 -0.14 17.72
N GLN A 276 10.80 -0.47 16.45
CA GLN A 276 9.86 -0.15 15.37
C GLN A 276 8.53 -0.89 15.54
N VAL A 277 8.56 -2.12 16.05
CA VAL A 277 7.32 -2.86 16.39
C VAL A 277 6.55 -2.14 17.48
N ASP A 278 7.21 -1.69 18.55
CA ASP A 278 6.57 -0.95 19.64
C ASP A 278 5.96 0.37 19.16
N GLU A 279 6.66 1.09 18.28
CA GLU A 279 6.16 2.32 17.64
C GLU A 279 4.92 2.05 16.77
N ASN A 280 4.94 0.98 15.97
CA ASN A 280 3.82 0.59 15.13
C ASN A 280 2.61 0.14 15.99
N ALA A 281 2.85 -0.68 17.01
CA ALA A 281 1.81 -1.22 17.89
C ALA A 281 1.07 -0.11 18.67
N ALA A 282 1.68 1.05 18.88
CA ALA A 282 1.03 2.19 19.49
C ALA A 282 -0.23 2.67 18.73
N ALA A 283 -0.36 2.34 17.43
CA ALA A 283 -1.56 2.62 16.63
C ALA A 283 -2.80 1.86 17.13
N HIS A 284 -2.63 0.67 17.69
CA HIS A 284 -3.73 -0.11 18.28
C HIS A 284 -4.27 0.48 19.57
N ALA A 285 -3.38 0.99 20.41
CA ALA A 285 -3.72 1.46 21.74
C ALA A 285 -4.58 2.74 21.74
N ARG A 286 -4.56 3.48 20.63
CA ARG A 286 -5.16 4.83 20.54
C ARG A 286 -5.79 5.08 19.17
N ARG A 287 -6.96 4.46 18.93
CA ARG A 287 -7.71 4.68 17.68
C ARG A 287 -7.99 6.18 17.47
N LEU A 288 -7.91 6.62 16.22
CA LEU A 288 -8.25 8.00 15.85
C LEU A 288 -9.75 8.23 15.92
N THR A 289 -10.13 9.40 16.38
CA THR A 289 -11.51 9.87 16.26
C THR A 289 -11.83 10.28 14.84
N PRO A 290 -13.12 10.31 14.43
CA PRO A 290 -13.50 10.82 13.11
C PRO A 290 -13.02 12.26 12.84
N GLN A 291 -12.97 13.11 13.85
CA GLN A 291 -12.48 14.49 13.76
C GLN A 291 -10.98 14.53 13.48
N GLU A 292 -10.19 13.66 14.09
CA GLU A 292 -8.75 13.58 13.83
C GLU A 292 -8.47 13.03 12.42
N VAL A 293 -9.23 12.04 11.96
CA VAL A 293 -9.15 11.53 10.59
C VAL A 293 -9.48 12.65 9.60
N ALA A 294 -10.53 13.43 9.84
CA ALA A 294 -10.90 14.56 9.00
C ALA A 294 -9.79 15.62 8.97
N ALA A 295 -9.22 15.99 10.11
CA ALA A 295 -8.12 16.95 10.19
C ALA A 295 -6.86 16.47 9.44
N ILE A 296 -6.54 15.17 9.53
CA ILE A 296 -5.44 14.57 8.76
C ILE A 296 -5.72 14.66 7.25
N ASN A 297 -6.93 14.31 6.83
CA ASN A 297 -7.35 14.38 5.43
C ASN A 297 -7.28 15.81 4.89
N GLU A 298 -7.70 16.80 5.68
CA GLU A 298 -7.63 18.22 5.32
C GLU A 298 -6.18 18.69 5.13
N ILE A 299 -5.25 18.29 6.01
CA ILE A 299 -3.82 18.61 5.87
C ILE A 299 -3.28 18.04 4.55
N VAL A 300 -3.61 16.79 4.22
CA VAL A 300 -3.16 16.16 2.96
C VAL A 300 -3.76 16.88 1.76
N ALA A 301 -5.08 17.10 1.77
CA ALA A 301 -5.78 17.76 0.67
C ALA A 301 -5.25 19.19 0.42
N ASP A 302 -4.94 19.93 1.46
CA ASP A 302 -4.41 21.29 1.37
C ASP A 302 -3.03 21.32 0.70
N VAL A 303 -2.11 20.44 1.13
CA VAL A 303 -0.76 20.36 0.54
C VAL A 303 -0.77 19.84 -0.91
N PHE A 304 -1.73 18.98 -1.26
CA PHE A 304 -1.85 18.41 -2.62
C PHE A 304 -2.93 19.11 -3.47
N ARG A 305 -3.44 20.25 -3.01
CA ARG A 305 -4.39 21.04 -3.78
C ARG A 305 -3.83 21.33 -5.18
N PRO A 306 -4.63 21.16 -6.25
CA PRO A 306 -4.21 21.55 -7.59
C PRO A 306 -3.77 23.01 -7.66
N ALA A 307 -2.79 23.29 -8.50
CA ALA A 307 -2.29 24.65 -8.68
C ALA A 307 -3.33 25.52 -9.40
N ARG A 308 -3.32 26.82 -9.08
CA ARG A 308 -4.07 27.84 -9.79
C ARG A 308 -3.12 28.77 -10.52
N ALA A 309 -3.36 29.00 -11.81
CA ALA A 309 -2.55 29.92 -12.61
C ALA A 309 -2.80 31.37 -12.17
N THR A 310 -1.74 32.16 -12.09
CA THR A 310 -1.83 33.60 -11.84
C THR A 310 -2.30 34.34 -13.10
N GLU A 311 -2.77 35.60 -12.95
CA GLU A 311 -3.08 36.46 -14.10
C GLU A 311 -1.87 36.64 -15.02
N ARG A 312 -0.66 36.67 -14.46
CA ARG A 312 0.60 36.74 -15.22
C ARG A 312 0.81 35.49 -16.08
N ALA A 313 0.49 34.30 -15.56
CA ALA A 313 0.57 33.06 -16.35
C ALA A 313 -0.40 33.07 -17.51
N HIS A 314 -1.66 33.50 -17.28
CA HIS A 314 -2.65 33.65 -18.35
C HIS A 314 -2.23 34.66 -19.42
N ALA A 315 -1.64 35.79 -19.01
CA ALA A 315 -1.13 36.79 -19.95
C ALA A 315 0.02 36.26 -20.83
N LEU A 316 0.92 35.43 -20.24
CA LEU A 316 2.02 34.80 -20.97
C LEU A 316 1.58 33.61 -21.83
N ALA A 317 0.48 32.95 -21.50
CA ALA A 317 0.01 31.75 -22.18
C ALA A 317 -0.23 31.98 -23.70
N ALA A 318 -0.56 33.19 -24.10
CA ALA A 318 -0.72 33.54 -25.52
C ALA A 318 0.57 33.37 -26.34
N SER A 319 1.74 33.45 -25.72
CA SER A 319 3.04 33.27 -26.36
C SER A 319 3.56 31.82 -26.34
N TRP A 320 2.86 30.92 -25.67
CA TRP A 320 3.27 29.52 -25.52
C TRP A 320 2.59 28.61 -26.56
N GLY A 321 3.04 27.36 -26.62
CA GLY A 321 2.43 26.35 -27.49
C GLY A 321 0.99 26.03 -27.10
N ILE A 322 0.26 25.35 -28.01
CA ILE A 322 -1.15 24.97 -27.78
C ILE A 322 -1.31 24.16 -26.49
N ARG A 323 -0.38 23.25 -26.24
CA ARG A 323 -0.39 22.35 -25.10
C ARG A 323 -0.25 23.09 -23.77
N GLU A 324 0.75 23.95 -23.66
CA GLU A 324 1.04 24.75 -22.46
C GLU A 324 -0.14 25.69 -22.15
N ARG A 325 -0.68 26.32 -23.18
CA ARG A 325 -1.88 27.18 -23.09
C ARG A 325 -3.08 26.40 -22.57
N PHE A 326 -3.34 25.23 -23.16
CA PHE A 326 -4.43 24.35 -22.73
C PHE A 326 -4.34 23.98 -21.25
N ILE A 327 -3.14 23.68 -20.75
CA ILE A 327 -2.91 23.38 -19.34
C ILE A 327 -3.21 24.58 -18.46
N VAL A 328 -2.63 25.76 -18.79
CA VAL A 328 -2.79 26.99 -17.97
C VAL A 328 -4.24 27.44 -17.87
N GLU A 329 -5.00 27.36 -18.94
CA GLU A 329 -6.44 27.72 -18.97
C GLU A 329 -7.28 26.86 -18.01
N ARG A 330 -6.77 25.69 -17.60
CA ARG A 330 -7.44 24.74 -16.70
C ARG A 330 -6.85 24.66 -15.30
N LEU A 331 -5.85 25.48 -15.01
CA LEU A 331 -5.27 25.60 -13.67
C LEU A 331 -6.11 26.59 -12.83
N ASP A 332 -7.26 26.13 -12.38
CA ASP A 332 -8.26 26.90 -11.61
C ASP A 332 -8.20 26.66 -10.09
N GLY A 333 -7.27 25.82 -9.65
CA GLY A 333 -7.13 25.41 -8.25
C GLY A 333 -8.13 24.31 -7.84
N ALA A 334 -8.93 23.79 -8.77
CA ALA A 334 -9.92 22.72 -8.54
C ALA A 334 -9.74 21.52 -9.48
N THR A 335 -9.37 21.78 -10.74
CA THR A 335 -9.19 20.74 -11.77
C THR A 335 -7.91 19.94 -11.52
N THR A 336 -8.01 18.63 -11.39
CA THR A 336 -6.83 17.75 -11.17
C THR A 336 -5.98 17.60 -12.44
N TYR A 337 -4.71 17.22 -12.27
CA TYR A 337 -3.80 17.02 -13.39
C TYR A 337 -4.22 15.85 -14.28
N GLU A 338 -4.85 14.82 -13.71
CA GLU A 338 -5.45 13.69 -14.43
C GLU A 338 -6.61 14.17 -15.31
N ALA A 339 -7.48 15.02 -14.77
CA ALA A 339 -8.60 15.59 -15.53
C ALA A 339 -8.13 16.50 -16.67
N ILE A 340 -7.07 17.30 -16.47
CA ILE A 340 -6.46 18.10 -17.52
C ILE A 340 -5.89 17.22 -18.62
N ALA A 341 -5.17 16.15 -18.26
CA ALA A 341 -4.57 15.21 -19.20
C ALA A 341 -5.63 14.44 -20.00
N ALA A 342 -6.70 13.98 -19.35
CA ALA A 342 -7.83 13.33 -20.00
C ALA A 342 -8.53 14.25 -20.99
N ALA A 343 -8.83 15.49 -20.59
CA ALA A 343 -9.48 16.48 -21.45
C ALA A 343 -8.64 16.84 -22.69
N TRP A 344 -7.31 16.82 -22.60
CA TRP A 344 -6.41 16.99 -23.76
C TRP A 344 -6.54 15.83 -24.75
N THR A 345 -6.50 14.60 -24.23
CA THR A 345 -6.62 13.39 -25.04
C THR A 345 -7.98 13.29 -25.72
N ASP A 346 -9.06 13.65 -25.00
CA ASP A 346 -10.43 13.67 -25.52
C ASP A 346 -10.64 14.75 -26.59
N ALA A 347 -9.86 15.84 -26.57
CA ALA A 347 -9.86 16.86 -27.60
C ALA A 347 -9.18 16.41 -28.91
N GLY A 348 -8.60 15.20 -28.96
CA GLY A 348 -7.96 14.65 -30.15
C GLY A 348 -6.55 15.18 -30.42
N GLU A 349 -5.95 15.91 -29.49
CA GLU A 349 -4.61 16.54 -29.60
C GLU A 349 -3.45 15.57 -29.32
N GLY A 350 -3.75 14.27 -29.16
CA GLY A 350 -2.79 13.20 -28.86
C GLY A 350 -2.71 12.84 -27.40
N PRO A 351 -1.91 11.82 -27.03
CA PRO A 351 -1.84 11.36 -25.66
C PRO A 351 -1.11 12.36 -24.74
N MET A 352 -1.71 12.61 -23.57
CA MET A 352 -1.10 13.33 -22.47
C MET A 352 -1.32 12.54 -21.17
N ILE A 353 -0.33 12.50 -20.30
CA ILE A 353 -0.45 11.89 -18.96
C ILE A 353 -0.30 12.95 -17.87
N ALA A 354 -0.92 12.72 -16.72
CA ALA A 354 -0.89 13.62 -15.58
C ALA A 354 0.54 14.04 -15.16
N ALA A 355 1.51 13.14 -15.28
CA ALA A 355 2.92 13.44 -15.02
C ALA A 355 3.49 14.55 -15.91
N GLN A 356 3.04 14.67 -17.16
CA GLN A 356 3.48 15.72 -18.09
C GLN A 356 2.85 17.07 -17.72
N VAL A 357 1.56 17.08 -17.36
CA VAL A 357 0.89 18.27 -16.83
C VAL A 357 1.62 18.78 -15.60
N LYS A 358 1.94 17.87 -14.71
CA LYS A 358 2.63 18.16 -13.47
C LYS A 358 4.02 18.75 -13.66
N VAL A 359 4.84 18.19 -14.54
CA VAL A 359 6.18 18.73 -14.86
C VAL A 359 6.08 20.18 -15.34
N PHE A 360 5.11 20.50 -16.19
CA PHE A 360 4.90 21.87 -16.62
C PHE A 360 4.44 22.80 -15.50
N VAL A 361 3.52 22.34 -14.64
CA VAL A 361 3.07 23.13 -13.47
C VAL A 361 4.22 23.39 -12.50
N ASP A 362 5.13 22.43 -12.30
CA ASP A 362 6.32 22.63 -11.45
C ASP A 362 7.27 23.68 -12.04
N GLN A 363 7.42 23.74 -13.38
CA GLN A 363 8.14 24.85 -14.05
C GLN A 363 7.46 26.20 -13.85
N LEU A 364 6.12 26.25 -13.90
CA LEU A 364 5.37 27.48 -13.62
C LEU A 364 5.54 27.94 -12.17
N ARG A 365 5.68 27.04 -11.21
CA ARG A 365 5.97 27.36 -9.81
C ARG A 365 7.33 27.98 -9.63
N GLU A 366 8.36 27.44 -10.27
CA GLU A 366 9.71 28.00 -10.25
C GLU A 366 9.75 29.44 -10.78
N GLN A 367 8.80 29.80 -11.65
CA GLN A 367 8.65 31.13 -12.23
C GLN A 367 7.60 32.00 -11.50
N GLU A 368 7.04 31.54 -10.38
CA GLU A 368 5.98 32.22 -9.64
C GLU A 368 4.71 32.52 -10.48
N LEU A 369 4.44 31.67 -11.47
CA LEU A 369 3.31 31.79 -12.40
C LEU A 369 2.07 31.01 -11.97
N VAL A 370 2.12 30.28 -10.87
CA VAL A 370 0.98 29.68 -10.17
C VAL A 370 0.90 30.22 -8.76
N GLU A 371 -0.31 30.26 -8.18
CA GLU A 371 -0.51 30.75 -6.82
C GLU A 371 0.36 29.95 -5.84
N ALA A 372 0.98 30.66 -4.90
CA ALA A 372 1.72 30.01 -3.83
C ALA A 372 0.79 29.08 -3.05
N GLU A 373 1.29 27.92 -2.68
CA GLU A 373 0.57 27.03 -1.78
C GLU A 373 0.39 27.72 -0.43
N SER A 374 -0.85 27.90 -0.01
CA SER A 374 -1.22 28.53 1.28
C SER A 374 -0.87 27.64 2.48
#